data_21694568e643904af1c5dae83f88566d
#
_entry.id   21694568e643904af1c5dae83f88566d
#
_cell.length_a   1.000
_cell.length_b   1.000
_cell.length_c   1.000
_cell.angle_alpha   90.00
_cell.angle_beta   90.00
_cell.angle_gamma   90.00
#
_symmetry.space_group_name_H-M   'P 1'
#
loop_
_entity.id
_entity.type
_entity.pdbx_description
1 polymer ?
#
loop_
_entity_poly.entity_id
_entity_poly.type
_entity_poly.pdbx_seq_one_letter_code
_entity_poly.pdbx_strand_id
1 'polypeptide(L)'
;MLKLLGGRLSRRPWRFLFPALLLFFFVYTLTHRRNSRPGDPPPVHKAKTKSFFPPLEAKSANSIELDYCQNFPKAQLEEIQVVLKVSSGEGSATKAHLNTVTSCITNLIIVGDREERIGDRHVIDILAELPKSYEVNNLDFQAYVDQKKAHVEGETVKESQRSFKLDRFKYLPMVDKAYTANPKAKWFVFIEADVYFFWDTLFRLLSQLDSTSPHYLGEPHKGSDGRYFAYGGAGFVLSQGLMKKLIPPKVASAIEVPRESRLSYRYEDWVKEEARGDAVLSYAIQNATGVKMAALHPTFSSYQLKDIKTTRERWCYPLLSLHQLKPQQMEDLWKWERTRPYNTVSFFTILAKLQY
;
A
#
# COMPACT_ATOMS: atom_id res chain seq x y z
N MET A 1 3.22 -89.00 -22.91
CA MET A 1 4.52 -88.48 -22.53
C MET A 1 4.70 -87.13 -23.12
N LEU A 2 4.52 -86.07 -22.35
CA LEU A 2 5.11 -84.75 -22.58
C LEU A 2 4.98 -83.90 -21.29
N LYS A 3 6.11 -83.53 -20.80
CA LYS A 3 6.26 -82.75 -19.54
C LYS A 3 5.88 -81.31 -19.71
N LEU A 4 5.06 -80.83 -18.80
CA LEU A 4 4.78 -79.42 -18.53
C LEU A 4 5.99 -78.72 -17.95
N LEU A 5 6.44 -77.66 -18.63
CA LEU A 5 7.39 -76.68 -18.06
C LEU A 5 6.59 -75.46 -17.55
N GLY A 6 6.45 -75.36 -16.22
CA GLY A 6 5.87 -74.26 -15.54
C GLY A 6 6.82 -73.05 -15.46
N GLY A 7 6.51 -72.02 -16.21
CA GLY A 7 7.19 -70.75 -16.06
C GLY A 7 6.68 -69.97 -14.82
N ARG A 8 7.54 -69.73 -13.86
CA ARG A 8 7.28 -68.84 -12.72
C ARG A 8 7.20 -67.39 -13.15
N LEU A 9 6.00 -66.80 -13.13
CA LEU A 9 5.85 -65.37 -13.27
C LEU A 9 6.50 -64.63 -12.08
N SER A 10 7.49 -63.82 -12.41
CA SER A 10 8.20 -62.90 -11.55
C SER A 10 7.23 -61.98 -10.85
N ARG A 11 7.34 -61.96 -9.50
CA ARG A 11 6.50 -61.13 -8.62
C ARG A 11 6.89 -59.64 -8.81
N ARG A 12 5.97 -58.88 -9.36
CA ARG A 12 5.71 -57.48 -9.46
C ARG A 12 6.69 -56.51 -8.76
N PRO A 13 7.33 -55.60 -9.51
CA PRO A 13 8.08 -54.47 -8.98
C PRO A 13 7.20 -53.40 -8.30
N TRP A 14 5.89 -53.52 -8.37
CA TRP A 14 4.93 -52.55 -7.82
C TRP A 14 4.95 -52.44 -6.28
N ARG A 15 5.49 -53.45 -5.57
CA ARG A 15 5.60 -53.41 -4.10
C ARG A 15 6.65 -52.39 -3.59
N PHE A 16 7.58 -51.99 -4.42
CA PHE A 16 8.60 -50.96 -4.09
C PHE A 16 8.32 -49.62 -4.69
N LEU A 17 7.58 -49.53 -5.81
CA LEU A 17 7.18 -48.27 -6.43
C LEU A 17 6.18 -47.46 -5.61
N PHE A 18 5.22 -48.12 -4.96
CA PHE A 18 4.21 -47.44 -4.17
C PHE A 18 4.78 -46.75 -2.91
N PRO A 19 5.61 -47.37 -2.07
CA PRO A 19 6.25 -46.71 -0.93
C PRO A 19 7.29 -45.64 -1.41
N ALA A 20 7.95 -45.82 -2.53
CA ALA A 20 8.87 -44.81 -3.09
C ALA A 20 8.11 -43.55 -3.55
N LEU A 21 6.96 -43.73 -4.22
CA LEU A 21 6.06 -42.61 -4.60
C LEU A 21 5.47 -41.90 -3.39
N LEU A 22 5.08 -42.64 -2.36
CA LEU A 22 4.59 -42.05 -1.10
C LEU A 22 5.70 -41.28 -0.37
N LEU A 23 6.92 -41.81 -0.35
CA LEU A 23 8.08 -41.12 0.23
C LEU A 23 8.42 -39.85 -0.57
N PHE A 24 8.40 -39.94 -1.90
CA PHE A 24 8.61 -38.78 -2.77
C PHE A 24 7.51 -37.70 -2.58
N PHE A 25 6.26 -38.13 -2.50
CA PHE A 25 5.14 -37.21 -2.24
C PHE A 25 5.22 -36.61 -0.82
N PHE A 26 5.66 -37.39 0.17
CA PHE A 26 5.87 -36.92 1.54
C PHE A 26 7.06 -35.95 1.63
N VAL A 27 8.17 -36.25 1.00
CA VAL A 27 9.33 -35.35 0.89
C VAL A 27 8.98 -34.10 0.08
N TYR A 28 8.25 -34.25 -1.03
CA TYR A 28 7.78 -33.13 -1.84
C TYR A 28 6.81 -32.23 -1.05
N THR A 29 5.86 -32.80 -0.30
CA THR A 29 4.95 -32.02 0.57
C THR A 29 5.69 -31.38 1.74
N LEU A 30 6.69 -32.03 2.32
CA LEU A 30 7.53 -31.44 3.39
C LEU A 30 8.42 -30.32 2.87
N THR A 31 9.01 -30.46 1.68
CA THR A 31 9.83 -29.42 1.06
C THR A 31 8.99 -28.26 0.53
N HIS A 32 7.80 -28.54 -0.04
CA HIS A 32 6.88 -27.47 -0.47
C HIS A 32 6.14 -26.81 0.71
N ARG A 33 5.81 -27.56 1.78
CA ARG A 33 5.30 -26.93 3.02
C ARG A 33 6.36 -26.08 3.73
N ARG A 34 7.65 -26.36 3.56
CA ARG A 34 8.72 -25.49 4.09
C ARG A 34 8.82 -24.14 3.38
N ASN A 35 8.45 -24.08 2.09
CA ASN A 35 8.46 -22.83 1.32
C ASN A 35 7.17 -22.00 1.45
N SER A 36 6.16 -22.45 2.17
CA SER A 36 4.88 -21.77 2.32
C SER A 36 4.28 -22.02 3.70
N ARG A 37 5.01 -21.67 4.77
CA ARG A 37 4.37 -21.52 6.08
C ARG A 37 3.56 -20.23 6.05
N PRO A 38 2.23 -20.26 6.20
CA PRO A 38 1.46 -19.08 6.50
C PRO A 38 1.97 -18.55 7.83
N GLY A 39 2.63 -17.39 7.83
CA GLY A 39 3.08 -16.77 9.08
C GLY A 39 4.57 -16.44 9.19
N ASP A 40 5.42 -16.82 8.23
CA ASP A 40 6.78 -16.28 8.22
C ASP A 40 6.72 -14.76 7.94
N PRO A 41 7.39 -13.93 8.76
CA PRO A 41 7.44 -12.50 8.49
C PRO A 41 8.01 -12.27 7.10
N PRO A 42 7.53 -11.25 6.37
CA PRO A 42 8.09 -10.92 5.07
C PRO A 42 9.59 -10.67 5.22
N PRO A 43 10.40 -10.96 4.19
CA PRO A 43 11.83 -10.76 4.27
C PRO A 43 12.13 -9.29 4.61
N VAL A 44 12.71 -9.08 5.77
CA VAL A 44 13.20 -7.76 6.16
C VAL A 44 14.43 -7.49 5.29
N HIS A 45 14.35 -6.48 4.42
CA HIS A 45 15.52 -5.97 3.73
C HIS A 45 16.49 -5.40 4.77
N LYS A 46 17.46 -6.21 5.20
CA LYS A 46 18.60 -5.73 5.99
C LYS A 46 19.44 -4.85 5.07
N ALA A 47 19.19 -3.56 5.11
CA ALA A 47 20.03 -2.60 4.43
C ALA A 47 21.46 -2.71 4.98
N LYS A 48 22.42 -2.94 4.10
CA LYS A 48 23.86 -2.92 4.46
C LYS A 48 24.23 -1.51 4.89
N THR A 49 24.70 -1.39 6.10
CA THR A 49 24.84 -0.21 6.97
C THR A 49 25.84 0.87 6.57
N LYS A 50 26.01 1.26 5.31
CA LYS A 50 26.95 2.36 5.03
C LYS A 50 26.34 3.70 4.61
N SER A 51 25.15 3.71 4.15
CA SER A 51 24.20 4.83 4.10
C SER A 51 22.88 4.23 3.61
N PHE A 52 21.82 4.37 4.39
CA PHE A 52 20.55 3.73 4.03
C PHE A 52 20.06 4.18 2.66
N PHE A 53 20.32 5.42 2.30
CA PHE A 53 19.98 5.94 0.98
C PHE A 53 21.05 6.92 0.52
N PRO A 54 21.49 6.87 -0.74
CA PRO A 54 22.43 7.84 -1.26
C PRO A 54 21.85 9.25 -1.12
N PRO A 55 22.70 10.28 -0.88
CA PRO A 55 22.24 11.65 -0.92
C PRO A 55 21.69 11.96 -2.33
N LEU A 56 20.54 12.61 -2.40
CA LEU A 56 20.16 13.28 -3.62
C LEU A 56 21.19 14.38 -3.88
N GLU A 57 21.55 14.65 -5.13
CA GLU A 57 22.46 15.75 -5.46
C GLU A 57 21.93 17.04 -4.86
N ALA A 58 22.62 17.53 -3.84
CA ALA A 58 22.25 18.76 -3.16
C ALA A 58 22.43 19.93 -4.12
N LYS A 59 21.34 20.52 -4.56
CA LYS A 59 21.41 21.86 -5.12
C LYS A 59 21.85 22.79 -3.98
N SER A 60 22.85 23.61 -4.28
CA SER A 60 23.52 24.57 -3.39
C SER A 60 22.63 25.14 -2.28
N ALA A 61 23.13 25.06 -1.03
CA ALA A 61 22.47 25.49 0.19
C ALA A 61 22.26 27.04 0.32
N ASN A 62 22.42 27.81 -0.74
CA ASN A 62 22.45 29.27 -0.68
C ASN A 62 21.12 29.96 -0.90
N SER A 63 19.99 29.26 -0.86
CA SER A 63 18.68 29.88 -1.08
C SER A 63 17.69 29.49 0.01
N ILE A 64 17.77 30.17 1.14
CA ILE A 64 16.79 30.08 2.25
C ILE A 64 15.39 30.55 1.85
N GLU A 65 15.24 31.21 0.71
CA GLU A 65 13.94 31.71 0.16
C GLU A 65 13.39 30.93 -1.03
N LEU A 66 14.05 29.88 -1.48
CA LEU A 66 13.52 29.07 -2.57
C LEU A 66 12.31 28.27 -2.09
N ASP A 67 11.27 28.29 -2.92
CA ASP A 67 10.11 27.40 -2.76
C ASP A 67 10.58 25.98 -2.47
N TYR A 68 10.16 25.43 -1.34
CA TYR A 68 10.55 24.09 -0.90
C TYR A 68 10.32 23.03 -1.98
N CYS A 69 9.25 23.18 -2.76
CA CYS A 69 8.92 22.29 -3.87
C CYS A 69 9.98 22.29 -4.98
N GLN A 70 10.76 23.34 -5.13
CA GLN A 70 11.84 23.39 -6.13
C GLN A 70 13.00 22.46 -5.80
N ASN A 71 13.11 22.04 -4.55
CA ASN A 71 14.13 21.08 -4.11
C ASN A 71 13.75 19.62 -4.42
N PHE A 72 12.50 19.37 -4.82
CA PHE A 72 12.07 18.04 -5.18
C PHE A 72 12.67 17.64 -6.54
N PRO A 73 13.10 16.38 -6.70
CA PRO A 73 13.65 15.89 -7.95
C PRO A 73 12.55 15.79 -9.02
N LYS A 74 12.52 16.76 -9.96
CA LYS A 74 11.46 16.86 -10.98
C LYS A 74 11.25 15.56 -11.75
N ALA A 75 12.33 14.90 -12.17
CA ALA A 75 12.23 13.62 -12.88
C ALA A 75 11.49 12.54 -12.07
N GLN A 76 11.76 12.44 -10.77
CA GLN A 76 11.07 11.47 -9.91
C GLN A 76 9.64 11.88 -9.61
N LEU A 77 9.33 13.19 -9.51
CA LEU A 77 7.96 13.66 -9.36
C LEU A 77 7.08 13.28 -10.57
N GLU A 78 7.65 13.34 -11.78
CA GLU A 78 6.95 12.94 -13.00
C GLU A 78 6.73 11.42 -13.08
N GLU A 79 7.57 10.64 -12.40
CA GLU A 79 7.55 9.18 -12.38
C GLU A 79 6.61 8.58 -11.33
N ILE A 80 6.11 9.39 -10.39
CA ILE A 80 5.19 8.92 -9.35
C ILE A 80 3.75 9.33 -9.63
N GLN A 81 2.82 8.45 -9.24
CA GLN A 81 1.40 8.76 -9.08
C GLN A 81 1.05 8.65 -7.60
N VAL A 82 0.58 9.73 -7.03
CA VAL A 82 0.15 9.74 -5.62
C VAL A 82 -1.37 9.66 -5.54
N VAL A 83 -1.86 8.85 -4.62
CA VAL A 83 -3.28 8.74 -4.26
C VAL A 83 -3.41 9.12 -2.79
N LEU A 84 -4.16 10.17 -2.54
CA LEU A 84 -4.57 10.59 -1.20
C LEU A 84 -5.96 10.02 -0.92
N LYS A 85 -6.05 9.05 -0.01
CA LYS A 85 -7.30 8.49 0.45
C LYS A 85 -7.83 9.33 1.61
N VAL A 86 -9.07 9.80 1.47
CA VAL A 86 -9.76 10.60 2.48
C VAL A 86 -11.10 9.98 2.86
N SER A 87 -11.67 10.41 3.97
CA SER A 87 -13.03 10.04 4.37
C SER A 87 -13.86 11.31 4.54
N SER A 88 -15.15 11.20 4.28
CA SER A 88 -16.10 12.29 4.61
C SER A 88 -15.96 12.58 6.09
N GLY A 89 -15.74 13.87 6.44
CA GLY A 89 -15.48 14.24 7.83
C GLY A 89 -14.03 14.57 8.15
N GLU A 90 -13.08 14.18 7.33
CA GLU A 90 -11.66 14.49 7.51
C GLU A 90 -11.25 15.80 6.80
N GLY A 91 -12.20 16.71 6.51
CA GLY A 91 -11.93 17.91 5.71
C GLY A 91 -10.83 18.81 6.28
N SER A 92 -10.69 18.93 7.60
CA SER A 92 -9.60 19.69 8.23
C SER A 92 -8.23 19.01 8.06
N ALA A 93 -8.18 17.69 8.24
CA ALA A 93 -6.96 16.90 8.04
C ALA A 93 -6.57 16.91 6.56
N THR A 94 -7.52 16.69 5.65
CA THR A 94 -7.30 16.76 4.20
C THR A 94 -6.79 18.13 3.77
N LYS A 95 -7.37 19.21 4.26
CA LYS A 95 -6.92 20.59 3.96
C LYS A 95 -5.48 20.83 4.46
N ALA A 96 -5.17 20.40 5.68
CA ALA A 96 -3.80 20.50 6.20
C ALA A 96 -2.82 19.68 5.34
N HIS A 97 -3.19 18.47 4.96
CA HIS A 97 -2.39 17.60 4.11
C HIS A 97 -2.10 18.21 2.73
N LEU A 98 -3.13 18.80 2.08
CA LEU A 98 -3.00 19.47 0.79
C LEU A 98 -2.12 20.72 0.85
N ASN A 99 -2.14 21.43 1.96
CA ASN A 99 -1.33 22.63 2.18
C ASN A 99 0.11 22.31 2.63
N THR A 100 0.40 21.05 2.98
CA THR A 100 1.69 20.62 3.52
C THR A 100 2.23 19.42 2.74
N VAL A 101 1.94 18.21 3.18
CA VAL A 101 2.56 16.96 2.71
C VAL A 101 2.43 16.76 1.21
N THR A 102 1.28 17.05 0.61
CA THR A 102 1.05 16.90 -0.83
C THR A 102 1.09 18.21 -1.62
N SER A 103 1.44 19.33 -0.99
CA SER A 103 1.48 20.65 -1.66
C SER A 103 2.41 20.69 -2.88
N CYS A 104 3.50 19.92 -2.87
CA CYS A 104 4.47 19.84 -3.95
C CYS A 104 4.17 18.74 -4.99
N ILE A 105 3.11 17.96 -4.80
CA ILE A 105 2.82 16.81 -5.66
C ILE A 105 1.93 17.23 -6.82
N THR A 106 2.44 17.05 -8.02
CA THR A 106 1.74 17.40 -9.28
C THR A 106 0.79 16.30 -9.74
N ASN A 107 1.23 15.03 -9.65
CA ASN A 107 0.43 13.85 -10.04
C ASN A 107 -0.33 13.33 -8.82
N LEU A 108 -1.31 14.09 -8.33
CA LEU A 108 -2.13 13.76 -7.17
C LEU A 108 -3.56 13.45 -7.57
N ILE A 109 -4.06 12.30 -7.14
CA ILE A 109 -5.48 11.92 -7.17
C ILE A 109 -5.97 11.89 -5.73
N ILE A 110 -7.13 12.50 -5.47
CA ILE A 110 -7.77 12.45 -4.16
C ILE A 110 -9.02 11.61 -4.30
N VAL A 111 -9.13 10.58 -3.48
CA VAL A 111 -10.27 9.66 -3.49
C VAL A 111 -10.94 9.60 -2.13
N GLY A 112 -12.25 9.58 -2.11
CA GLY A 112 -13.06 9.52 -0.91
C GLY A 112 -14.32 8.68 -1.09
N ASP A 113 -15.19 8.75 -0.11
CA ASP A 113 -16.52 8.14 -0.10
C ASP A 113 -17.62 9.14 -0.47
N ARG A 114 -17.23 10.32 -0.95
CA ARG A 114 -18.15 11.38 -1.41
C ARG A 114 -17.47 12.26 -2.45
N GLU A 115 -18.22 12.65 -3.46
CA GLU A 115 -17.84 13.68 -4.42
C GLU A 115 -17.86 15.05 -3.74
N GLU A 116 -16.71 15.71 -3.66
CA GLU A 116 -16.62 17.04 -3.06
C GLU A 116 -15.43 17.84 -3.58
N ARG A 117 -15.38 19.12 -3.24
CA ARG A 117 -14.23 20.00 -3.51
C ARG A 117 -13.66 20.53 -2.21
N ILE A 118 -12.34 20.44 -2.07
CA ILE A 118 -11.58 21.02 -0.96
C ILE A 118 -10.62 22.06 -1.53
N GLY A 119 -10.99 23.33 -1.43
CA GLY A 119 -10.32 24.40 -2.15
C GLY A 119 -10.50 24.25 -3.67
N ASP A 120 -9.40 24.23 -4.41
CA ASP A 120 -9.35 23.98 -5.86
C ASP A 120 -9.29 22.49 -6.20
N ARG A 121 -9.09 21.62 -5.23
CA ARG A 121 -8.90 20.19 -5.42
C ARG A 121 -10.24 19.43 -5.43
N HIS A 122 -10.31 18.47 -6.34
CA HIS A 122 -11.46 17.60 -6.52
C HIS A 122 -11.23 16.27 -5.80
N VAL A 123 -12.16 15.87 -4.96
CA VAL A 123 -12.23 14.55 -4.31
C VAL A 123 -13.18 13.68 -5.10
N ILE A 124 -12.70 12.55 -5.59
CA ILE A 124 -13.47 11.60 -6.38
C ILE A 124 -14.19 10.64 -5.45
N ASP A 125 -15.51 10.53 -5.59
CA ASP A 125 -16.29 9.45 -4.96
C ASP A 125 -15.91 8.09 -5.58
N ILE A 126 -14.92 7.44 -4.98
CA ILE A 126 -14.38 6.18 -5.51
C ILE A 126 -15.33 4.99 -5.33
N LEU A 127 -16.36 5.13 -4.48
CA LEU A 127 -17.37 4.10 -4.24
C LEU A 127 -18.51 4.16 -5.25
N ALA A 128 -18.69 5.27 -5.96
CA ALA A 128 -19.79 5.47 -6.89
C ALA A 128 -19.80 4.48 -8.07
N GLU A 129 -18.62 3.97 -8.43
CA GLU A 129 -18.47 3.03 -9.55
C GLU A 129 -18.48 1.54 -9.12
N LEU A 130 -18.68 1.27 -7.83
CA LEU A 130 -18.74 -0.11 -7.34
C LEU A 130 -20.02 -0.83 -7.85
N PRO A 131 -19.96 -2.15 -8.02
CA PRO A 131 -21.12 -2.94 -8.38
C PRO A 131 -22.29 -2.75 -7.39
N LYS A 132 -23.53 -2.72 -7.90
CA LYS A 132 -24.72 -2.67 -7.04
C LYS A 132 -24.84 -3.84 -6.08
N SER A 133 -24.18 -4.95 -6.38
CA SER A 133 -24.09 -6.12 -5.51
C SER A 133 -23.44 -5.81 -4.14
N TYR A 134 -22.63 -4.74 -4.05
CA TYR A 134 -22.08 -4.26 -2.77
C TYR A 134 -23.17 -3.77 -1.80
N GLU A 135 -24.33 -3.33 -2.31
CA GLU A 135 -25.46 -2.88 -1.48
C GLU A 135 -26.25 -4.05 -0.89
N VAL A 136 -26.14 -5.24 -1.51
CA VAL A 136 -26.96 -6.39 -1.14
C VAL A 136 -26.43 -7.04 0.14
N ASN A 137 -27.27 -7.09 1.18
CA ASN A 137 -26.96 -7.69 2.48
C ASN A 137 -25.68 -7.17 3.13
N ASN A 138 -25.32 -5.91 2.88
CA ASN A 138 -24.09 -5.29 3.38
C ASN A 138 -24.42 -4.03 4.20
N LEU A 139 -24.63 -4.22 5.50
CA LEU A 139 -24.97 -3.14 6.43
C LEU A 139 -23.90 -2.04 6.49
N ASP A 140 -22.62 -2.38 6.29
CA ASP A 140 -21.56 -1.39 6.29
C ASP A 140 -21.61 -0.53 5.02
N PHE A 141 -21.93 -1.11 3.88
CA PHE A 141 -22.11 -0.35 2.63
C PHE A 141 -23.41 0.46 2.61
N GLN A 142 -24.43 0.04 3.35
CA GLN A 142 -25.65 0.82 3.54
C GLN A 142 -25.35 2.22 4.10
N ALA A 143 -24.31 2.34 4.92
CA ALA A 143 -23.87 3.63 5.43
C ALA A 143 -23.48 4.63 4.31
N TYR A 144 -22.91 4.14 3.20
CA TYR A 144 -22.63 4.96 2.02
C TYR A 144 -23.91 5.42 1.31
N VAL A 145 -24.88 4.52 1.15
CA VAL A 145 -26.17 4.83 0.52
C VAL A 145 -26.91 5.88 1.34
N ASP A 146 -26.97 5.72 2.67
CA ASP A 146 -27.59 6.65 3.60
C ASP A 146 -26.90 8.03 3.57
N GLN A 147 -25.57 8.05 3.51
CA GLN A 147 -24.77 9.28 3.40
C GLN A 147 -25.08 10.04 2.11
N LYS A 148 -25.16 9.35 0.98
CA LYS A 148 -25.54 9.99 -0.30
C LYS A 148 -26.93 10.59 -0.24
N LYS A 149 -27.89 9.85 0.31
CA LYS A 149 -29.27 10.32 0.47
C LYS A 149 -29.32 11.58 1.33
N ALA A 150 -28.73 11.56 2.51
CA ALA A 150 -28.71 12.70 3.43
C ALA A 150 -28.05 13.94 2.80
N HIS A 151 -26.98 13.74 2.03
CA HIS A 151 -26.32 14.84 1.33
C HIS A 151 -27.23 15.50 0.27
N VAL A 152 -28.00 14.70 -0.49
CA VAL A 152 -28.99 15.22 -1.45
C VAL A 152 -30.12 15.98 -0.74
N GLU A 153 -30.51 15.54 0.44
CA GLU A 153 -31.54 16.16 1.27
C GLU A 153 -31.05 17.39 2.06
N GLY A 154 -29.77 17.74 1.94
CA GLY A 154 -29.13 18.87 2.64
C GLY A 154 -28.94 18.64 4.14
N GLU A 155 -29.05 17.40 4.59
CA GLU A 155 -28.82 17.04 5.98
C GLU A 155 -27.33 16.90 6.28
N THR A 156 -26.90 17.43 7.42
CA THR A 156 -25.55 17.16 7.95
C THR A 156 -25.53 15.77 8.56
N VAL A 157 -24.95 14.82 7.85
CA VAL A 157 -24.68 13.50 8.43
C VAL A 157 -23.64 13.67 9.51
N LYS A 158 -24.01 13.37 10.76
CA LYS A 158 -23.04 13.29 11.86
C LYS A 158 -21.97 12.31 11.45
N GLU A 159 -20.75 12.83 11.27
CA GLU A 159 -19.53 12.07 11.11
C GLU A 159 -19.44 11.07 12.25
N SER A 160 -19.77 9.86 11.96
CA SER A 160 -19.81 8.83 12.97
C SER A 160 -18.94 7.67 12.54
N GLN A 161 -18.70 6.77 13.46
CA GLN A 161 -18.07 5.45 13.31
C GLN A 161 -18.42 4.70 11.98
N ARG A 162 -19.36 5.21 11.19
CA ARG A 162 -19.77 4.65 9.89
C ARG A 162 -18.78 4.92 8.78
N SER A 163 -18.11 6.09 8.74
CA SER A 163 -17.11 6.38 7.69
C SER A 163 -15.90 5.45 7.77
N PHE A 164 -15.50 5.04 8.97
CA PHE A 164 -14.45 4.03 9.17
C PHE A 164 -14.80 2.68 8.54
N LYS A 165 -16.08 2.29 8.55
CA LYS A 165 -16.53 1.05 7.93
C LYS A 165 -16.49 1.09 6.41
N LEU A 166 -16.59 2.29 5.81
CA LEU A 166 -16.48 2.48 4.37
C LEU A 166 -15.06 2.38 3.85
N ASP A 167 -14.08 2.51 4.71
CA ASP A 167 -12.67 2.54 4.32
C ASP A 167 -12.25 1.29 3.56
N ARG A 168 -12.70 0.11 3.98
CA ARG A 168 -12.34 -1.16 3.34
C ARG A 168 -12.73 -1.22 1.85
N PHE A 169 -13.80 -0.52 1.47
CA PHE A 169 -14.30 -0.52 0.10
C PHE A 169 -13.48 0.37 -0.85
N LYS A 170 -12.62 1.25 -0.31
CA LYS A 170 -11.84 2.22 -1.11
C LYS A 170 -10.54 1.61 -1.69
N TYR A 171 -9.96 0.57 -1.06
CA TYR A 171 -8.61 0.10 -1.38
C TYR A 171 -8.46 -0.48 -2.77
N LEU A 172 -9.36 -1.36 -3.19
CA LEU A 172 -9.29 -1.96 -4.52
C LEU A 172 -9.56 -0.94 -5.64
N PRO A 173 -10.67 -0.15 -5.59
CA PRO A 173 -10.95 0.79 -6.67
C PRO A 173 -9.94 1.94 -6.74
N MET A 174 -9.30 2.37 -5.65
CA MET A 174 -8.26 3.40 -5.73
C MET A 174 -7.00 2.91 -6.47
N VAL A 175 -6.67 1.62 -6.39
CA VAL A 175 -5.56 1.02 -7.15
C VAL A 175 -5.91 0.97 -8.63
N ASP A 176 -7.12 0.53 -8.99
CA ASP A 176 -7.62 0.56 -10.37
C ASP A 176 -7.59 1.99 -10.93
N LYS A 177 -8.06 2.98 -10.15
CA LYS A 177 -8.08 4.40 -10.54
C LYS A 177 -6.70 4.97 -10.76
N ALA A 178 -5.76 4.69 -9.85
CA ALA A 178 -4.38 5.16 -9.96
C ALA A 178 -3.72 4.68 -11.25
N TYR A 179 -3.85 3.39 -11.56
CA TYR A 179 -3.25 2.81 -12.75
C TYR A 179 -3.90 3.30 -14.05
N THR A 180 -5.22 3.42 -14.06
CA THR A 180 -5.96 3.93 -15.22
C THR A 180 -5.60 5.39 -15.52
N ALA A 181 -5.45 6.20 -14.47
CA ALA A 181 -5.11 7.63 -14.64
C ALA A 181 -3.67 7.85 -15.12
N ASN A 182 -2.72 7.04 -14.70
CA ASN A 182 -1.32 7.18 -15.10
C ASN A 182 -0.60 5.82 -15.25
N PRO A 183 -0.88 5.05 -16.31
CA PRO A 183 -0.28 3.74 -16.50
C PRO A 183 1.24 3.80 -16.78
N LYS A 184 1.77 5.00 -17.06
CA LYS A 184 3.20 5.22 -17.32
C LYS A 184 3.99 5.53 -16.05
N ALA A 185 3.32 5.82 -14.93
CA ALA A 185 4.01 6.04 -13.67
C ALA A 185 4.86 4.83 -13.29
N LYS A 186 6.07 5.09 -12.82
CA LYS A 186 6.99 4.05 -12.33
C LYS A 186 6.60 3.57 -10.94
N TRP A 187 6.01 4.46 -10.13
CA TRP A 187 5.64 4.20 -8.75
C TRP A 187 4.27 4.77 -8.42
N PHE A 188 3.50 4.00 -7.67
CA PHE A 188 2.18 4.37 -7.18
C PHE A 188 2.23 4.44 -5.65
N VAL A 189 2.02 5.63 -5.11
CA VAL A 189 2.14 5.93 -3.68
C VAL A 189 0.75 6.19 -3.11
N PHE A 190 0.37 5.43 -2.09
CA PHE A 190 -0.94 5.52 -1.45
C PHE A 190 -0.76 5.99 -0.01
N ILE A 191 -1.44 7.07 0.34
CA ILE A 191 -1.37 7.70 1.67
C ILE A 191 -2.77 8.13 2.14
N GLU A 192 -2.93 8.24 3.45
CA GLU A 192 -4.17 8.71 4.09
C GLU A 192 -4.03 10.17 4.55
N ALA A 193 -5.15 10.84 4.81
CA ALA A 193 -5.18 12.27 5.13
C ALA A 193 -4.48 12.63 6.44
N ASP A 194 -4.30 11.69 7.36
CA ASP A 194 -3.62 11.86 8.64
C ASP A 194 -2.19 11.30 8.68
N VAL A 195 -1.64 10.98 7.49
CA VAL A 195 -0.27 10.45 7.33
C VAL A 195 0.69 11.55 6.91
N TYR A 196 1.77 11.75 7.65
CA TYR A 196 2.88 12.60 7.21
C TYR A 196 3.91 11.76 6.45
N PHE A 197 4.31 12.21 5.27
CA PHE A 197 5.24 11.52 4.40
C PHE A 197 6.51 12.35 4.19
N PHE A 198 7.66 11.80 4.53
CA PHE A 198 8.96 12.41 4.29
C PHE A 198 9.43 12.08 2.88
N TRP A 199 9.12 12.94 1.93
CA TRP A 199 9.37 12.72 0.50
C TRP A 199 10.83 12.49 0.14
N ASP A 200 11.75 13.20 0.83
CA ASP A 200 13.18 12.97 0.66
C ASP A 200 13.56 11.50 0.90
N THR A 201 13.06 10.93 1.99
CA THR A 201 13.29 9.51 2.29
C THR A 201 12.70 8.59 1.21
N LEU A 202 11.49 8.91 0.72
CA LEU A 202 10.86 8.13 -0.35
C LEU A 202 11.69 8.19 -1.64
N PHE A 203 12.05 9.38 -2.12
CA PHE A 203 12.82 9.52 -3.36
C PHE A 203 14.15 8.79 -3.31
N ARG A 204 14.84 8.84 -2.18
CA ARG A 204 16.08 8.09 -1.95
C ARG A 204 15.86 6.59 -1.96
N LEU A 205 14.76 6.11 -1.37
CA LEU A 205 14.39 4.70 -1.42
C LEU A 205 14.11 4.26 -2.86
N LEU A 206 13.28 4.99 -3.57
CA LEU A 206 12.85 4.62 -4.92
C LEU A 206 14.00 4.67 -5.93
N SER A 207 14.99 5.55 -5.75
CA SER A 207 16.17 5.64 -6.61
C SER A 207 17.06 4.37 -6.58
N GLN A 208 16.89 3.51 -5.59
CA GLN A 208 17.65 2.26 -5.43
C GLN A 208 16.90 1.03 -5.92
N LEU A 209 15.68 1.20 -6.38
CA LEU A 209 14.80 0.09 -6.76
C LEU A 209 14.49 0.15 -8.26
N ASP A 210 14.44 -1.03 -8.87
CA ASP A 210 13.96 -1.16 -10.24
C ASP A 210 12.44 -1.22 -10.28
N SER A 211 11.81 -0.16 -10.80
CA SER A 211 10.35 -0.05 -10.89
C SER A 211 9.71 -1.07 -11.84
N THR A 212 10.49 -1.68 -12.74
CA THR A 212 9.99 -2.73 -13.66
C THR A 212 9.85 -4.08 -12.94
N SER A 213 10.57 -4.26 -11.84
CA SER A 213 10.42 -5.39 -10.93
C SER A 213 9.19 -5.22 -10.04
N PRO A 214 8.51 -6.31 -9.65
CA PRO A 214 7.29 -6.21 -8.85
C PRO A 214 7.62 -5.94 -7.38
N HIS A 215 7.34 -4.71 -6.94
CA HIS A 215 7.51 -4.28 -5.55
C HIS A 215 6.18 -3.90 -4.92
N TYR A 216 5.93 -4.40 -3.71
CA TYR A 216 4.87 -4.00 -2.80
C TYR A 216 5.52 -3.65 -1.46
N LEU A 217 5.64 -2.35 -1.16
CA LEU A 217 6.41 -1.82 -0.03
C LEU A 217 5.48 -1.22 1.02
N GLY A 218 5.74 -1.47 2.29
CA GLY A 218 4.96 -0.88 3.38
C GLY A 218 5.32 -1.42 4.76
N GLU A 219 4.55 -1.04 5.76
CA GLU A 219 4.66 -1.56 7.12
C GLU A 219 3.91 -2.89 7.26
N PRO A 220 4.55 -3.96 7.76
CA PRO A 220 3.89 -5.26 7.87
C PRO A 220 2.94 -5.32 9.07
N HIS A 221 1.67 -5.59 8.82
CA HIS A 221 0.70 -5.98 9.82
C HIS A 221 0.20 -7.40 9.56
N LYS A 222 -0.13 -8.12 10.63
CA LYS A 222 -0.61 -9.51 10.54
C LYS A 222 -2.13 -9.54 10.45
N GLY A 223 -2.66 -10.18 9.42
CA GLY A 223 -4.08 -10.40 9.25
C GLY A 223 -4.64 -11.49 10.17
N SER A 224 -5.96 -11.62 10.18
CA SER A 224 -6.69 -12.62 10.96
C SER A 224 -6.34 -14.06 10.58
N ASP A 225 -6.02 -14.28 9.32
CA ASP A 225 -5.60 -15.56 8.74
C ASP A 225 -4.08 -15.84 8.88
N GLY A 226 -3.35 -14.95 9.53
CA GLY A 226 -1.91 -15.04 9.74
C GLY A 226 -1.05 -14.52 8.58
N ARG A 227 -1.63 -14.12 7.44
CA ARG A 227 -0.90 -13.47 6.34
C ARG A 227 -0.53 -12.05 6.69
N TYR A 228 0.59 -11.57 6.13
CA TYR A 228 1.01 -10.18 6.30
C TYR A 228 0.47 -9.30 5.17
N PHE A 229 0.11 -8.07 5.51
CA PHE A 229 -0.32 -7.03 4.59
C PHE A 229 0.38 -5.72 4.91
N ALA A 230 0.47 -4.81 3.95
CA ALA A 230 0.96 -3.45 4.21
C ALA A 230 -0.17 -2.63 4.83
N TYR A 231 0.07 -2.13 6.03
CA TYR A 231 -0.90 -1.34 6.76
C TYR A 231 -1.12 0.03 6.09
N GLY A 232 -2.37 0.31 5.76
CA GLY A 232 -2.76 1.52 5.04
C GLY A 232 -2.41 2.81 5.76
N GLY A 233 -2.58 2.84 7.09
CA GLY A 233 -2.24 4.01 7.92
C GLY A 233 -0.74 4.34 8.00
N ALA A 234 0.16 3.52 7.48
CA ALA A 234 1.57 3.88 7.29
C ALA A 234 1.87 4.35 5.85
N GLY A 235 0.87 4.27 4.96
CA GLY A 235 1.06 4.38 3.53
C GLY A 235 1.76 3.15 2.93
N PHE A 236 1.65 2.99 1.63
CA PHE A 236 2.31 1.91 0.91
C PHE A 236 2.65 2.32 -0.54
N VAL A 237 3.54 1.55 -1.17
CA VAL A 237 4.01 1.84 -2.52
C VAL A 237 3.94 0.58 -3.38
N LEU A 238 3.42 0.72 -4.60
CA LEU A 238 3.40 -0.31 -5.64
C LEU A 238 4.25 0.13 -6.82
N SER A 239 5.05 -0.78 -7.38
CA SER A 239 5.82 -0.52 -8.60
C SER A 239 4.99 -0.70 -9.85
N GLN A 240 5.42 -0.10 -10.97
CA GLN A 240 4.83 -0.32 -12.29
C GLN A 240 4.86 -1.81 -12.67
N GLY A 241 5.96 -2.51 -12.36
CA GLY A 241 6.09 -3.95 -12.64
C GLY A 241 5.03 -4.78 -11.91
N LEU A 242 4.68 -4.40 -10.67
CA LEU A 242 3.58 -5.04 -9.95
C LEU A 242 2.23 -4.67 -10.55
N MET A 243 1.99 -3.39 -10.84
CA MET A 243 0.71 -2.93 -11.41
C MET A 243 0.40 -3.60 -12.75
N LYS A 244 1.40 -3.75 -13.62
CA LYS A 244 1.25 -4.48 -14.91
C LYS A 244 0.89 -5.96 -14.74
N LYS A 245 1.34 -6.59 -13.66
CA LYS A 245 0.94 -7.97 -13.34
C LYS A 245 -0.46 -8.05 -12.75
N LEU A 246 -0.82 -7.09 -11.92
CA LEU A 246 -2.08 -7.04 -11.20
C LEU A 246 -3.25 -6.67 -12.12
N ILE A 247 -3.01 -5.70 -13.00
CA ILE A 247 -3.99 -5.16 -13.97
C ILE A 247 -3.40 -5.36 -15.37
N PRO A 248 -3.81 -6.38 -16.12
CA PRO A 248 -3.22 -6.71 -17.42
C PRO A 248 -3.31 -5.54 -18.43
N PRO A 249 -2.29 -5.32 -19.27
CA PRO A 249 -2.21 -4.18 -20.19
C PRO A 249 -3.38 -4.05 -21.18
N LYS A 250 -3.99 -5.16 -21.60
CA LYS A 250 -5.18 -5.17 -22.47
C LYS A 250 -6.37 -4.46 -21.81
N VAL A 251 -6.39 -4.44 -20.49
CA VAL A 251 -7.40 -3.78 -19.67
C VAL A 251 -7.05 -2.30 -19.49
N ALA A 252 -5.76 -2.00 -19.27
CA ALA A 252 -5.30 -0.63 -19.03
C ALA A 252 -5.30 0.25 -20.30
N SER A 253 -5.23 -0.34 -21.49
CA SER A 253 -5.26 0.39 -22.78
C SER A 253 -6.66 0.54 -23.39
N ALA A 254 -7.66 -0.09 -22.80
CA ALA A 254 -9.05 0.09 -23.21
C ALA A 254 -9.52 1.51 -22.83
N ILE A 255 -10.23 2.18 -23.72
CA ILE A 255 -10.87 3.50 -23.48
C ILE A 255 -11.78 3.39 -22.23
N GLU A 256 -12.40 2.23 -22.03
CA GLU A 256 -13.06 1.85 -20.79
C GLU A 256 -12.51 0.50 -20.34
N VAL A 257 -11.95 0.45 -19.13
CA VAL A 257 -11.59 -0.83 -18.49
C VAL A 257 -12.86 -1.64 -18.29
N PRO A 258 -12.97 -2.85 -18.87
CA PRO A 258 -14.13 -3.70 -18.65
C PRO A 258 -14.36 -3.85 -17.15
N ARG A 259 -15.60 -3.63 -16.72
CA ARG A 259 -15.94 -3.61 -15.28
C ARG A 259 -15.49 -4.88 -14.58
N GLU A 260 -15.65 -6.03 -15.20
CA GLU A 260 -15.30 -7.35 -14.68
C GLU A 260 -13.77 -7.53 -14.48
N SER A 261 -12.96 -6.68 -15.13
CA SER A 261 -11.50 -6.71 -14.98
C SER A 261 -10.99 -5.91 -13.79
N ARG A 262 -11.82 -5.06 -13.21
CA ARG A 262 -11.46 -4.23 -12.05
C ARG A 262 -11.28 -5.11 -10.82
N LEU A 263 -10.33 -4.75 -9.96
CA LEU A 263 -10.05 -5.48 -8.73
C LEU A 263 -11.27 -5.56 -7.81
N SER A 264 -12.03 -4.46 -7.71
CA SER A 264 -13.26 -4.39 -6.92
C SER A 264 -14.34 -5.38 -7.36
N TYR A 265 -14.40 -5.75 -8.65
CA TYR A 265 -15.31 -6.78 -9.14
C TYR A 265 -14.76 -8.20 -8.93
N ARG A 266 -13.46 -8.37 -9.16
CA ARG A 266 -12.81 -9.70 -9.04
C ARG A 266 -12.75 -10.22 -7.61
N TYR A 267 -12.69 -9.33 -6.64
CA TYR A 267 -12.50 -9.65 -5.22
C TYR A 267 -13.62 -9.11 -4.33
N GLU A 268 -14.82 -8.94 -4.89
CA GLU A 268 -15.99 -8.39 -4.19
C GLU A 268 -16.31 -9.16 -2.91
N ASP A 269 -16.35 -10.49 -2.96
CA ASP A 269 -16.67 -11.32 -1.80
C ASP A 269 -15.65 -11.12 -0.66
N TRP A 270 -14.37 -11.00 -1.01
CA TRP A 270 -13.33 -10.75 0.00
C TRP A 270 -13.48 -9.39 0.68
N VAL A 271 -13.88 -8.34 -0.08
CA VAL A 271 -14.14 -7.02 0.49
C VAL A 271 -15.35 -7.05 1.43
N LYS A 272 -16.36 -7.87 1.14
CA LYS A 272 -17.54 -8.02 1.99
C LYS A 272 -17.24 -8.75 3.29
N GLU A 273 -16.35 -9.73 3.26
CA GLU A 273 -16.03 -10.60 4.40
C GLU A 273 -14.93 -10.04 5.30
N GLU A 274 -13.89 -9.44 4.73
CA GLU A 274 -12.75 -8.91 5.49
C GLU A 274 -12.99 -7.46 5.92
N ALA A 275 -12.84 -7.18 7.20
CA ALA A 275 -13.05 -5.85 7.76
C ALA A 275 -12.01 -4.81 7.34
N ARG A 276 -10.83 -5.25 6.84
CA ARG A 276 -9.70 -4.40 6.50
C ARG A 276 -9.40 -4.42 5.00
N GLY A 277 -9.59 -3.28 4.35
CA GLY A 277 -9.39 -3.16 2.91
C GLY A 277 -7.93 -3.28 2.47
N ASP A 278 -6.98 -2.85 3.30
CA ASP A 278 -5.54 -3.02 3.09
C ASP A 278 -5.13 -4.51 3.12
N ALA A 279 -5.74 -5.30 4.00
CA ALA A 279 -5.56 -6.75 4.01
C ALA A 279 -6.12 -7.39 2.73
N VAL A 280 -7.34 -7.01 2.32
CA VAL A 280 -7.94 -7.49 1.06
C VAL A 280 -7.06 -7.16 -0.14
N LEU A 281 -6.54 -5.93 -0.22
CA LEU A 281 -5.62 -5.53 -1.29
C LEU A 281 -4.37 -6.42 -1.32
N SER A 282 -3.77 -6.68 -0.17
CA SER A 282 -2.59 -7.54 -0.07
C SER A 282 -2.88 -8.98 -0.52
N TYR A 283 -4.04 -9.51 -0.14
CA TYR A 283 -4.49 -10.85 -0.54
C TYR A 283 -4.79 -10.92 -2.04
N ALA A 284 -5.41 -9.87 -2.61
CA ALA A 284 -5.66 -9.75 -4.04
C ALA A 284 -4.34 -9.70 -4.84
N ILE A 285 -3.36 -8.91 -4.39
CA ILE A 285 -2.04 -8.83 -4.98
C ILE A 285 -1.37 -10.22 -4.96
N GLN A 286 -1.34 -10.87 -3.81
CA GLN A 286 -0.71 -12.19 -3.69
C GLN A 286 -1.42 -13.25 -4.55
N ASN A 287 -2.75 -13.23 -4.58
CA ASN A 287 -3.54 -14.17 -5.39
C ASN A 287 -3.29 -13.96 -6.90
N ALA A 288 -3.36 -12.71 -7.37
CA ALA A 288 -3.23 -12.40 -8.78
C ALA A 288 -1.80 -12.53 -9.32
N THR A 289 -0.78 -12.28 -8.49
CA THR A 289 0.60 -12.07 -8.97
C THR A 289 1.62 -12.96 -8.29
N GLY A 290 1.29 -13.61 -7.18
CA GLY A 290 2.23 -14.34 -6.32
C GLY A 290 3.16 -13.45 -5.50
N VAL A 291 3.07 -12.12 -5.62
CA VAL A 291 3.96 -11.17 -4.95
C VAL A 291 3.51 -10.97 -3.51
N LYS A 292 4.44 -11.13 -2.59
CA LYS A 292 4.26 -10.79 -1.17
C LYS A 292 4.80 -9.38 -0.90
N MET A 293 4.25 -8.70 0.10
CA MET A 293 4.77 -7.41 0.52
C MET A 293 6.22 -7.53 1.02
N ALA A 294 7.02 -6.50 0.72
CA ALA A 294 8.33 -6.30 1.34
C ALA A 294 8.16 -5.40 2.58
N ALA A 295 8.51 -5.94 3.73
CA ALA A 295 8.42 -5.25 5.00
C ALA A 295 9.53 -4.20 5.13
N LEU A 296 9.16 -2.94 5.24
CA LEU A 296 10.09 -1.83 5.46
C LEU A 296 9.81 -1.12 6.80
N HIS A 297 9.53 -1.90 7.85
CA HIS A 297 9.46 -1.37 9.21
C HIS A 297 10.90 -1.23 9.79
N PRO A 298 11.25 -0.13 10.47
CA PRO A 298 10.41 0.99 10.87
C PRO A 298 10.43 2.18 9.88
N THR A 299 10.95 2.02 8.67
CA THR A 299 10.99 3.11 7.67
C THR A 299 9.57 3.59 7.33
N PHE A 300 8.67 2.68 6.94
CA PHE A 300 7.23 2.95 7.00
C PHE A 300 6.77 2.72 8.44
N SER A 301 6.08 3.69 9.01
CA SER A 301 5.74 3.67 10.42
C SER A 301 4.33 4.18 10.68
N SER A 302 3.53 3.38 11.36
CA SER A 302 2.22 3.73 11.89
C SER A 302 2.29 4.42 13.25
N TYR A 303 3.47 4.77 13.73
CA TYR A 303 3.61 5.46 15.00
C TYR A 303 3.04 6.88 14.94
N GLN A 304 2.31 7.23 16.00
CA GLN A 304 2.00 8.62 16.27
C GLN A 304 3.27 9.36 16.70
N LEU A 305 3.29 10.67 16.51
CA LEU A 305 4.44 11.50 16.89
C LEU A 305 4.86 11.33 18.35
N LYS A 306 3.89 11.18 19.27
CA LYS A 306 4.13 10.95 20.72
C LYS A 306 4.69 9.58 21.06
N ASP A 307 4.51 8.59 20.18
CA ASP A 307 4.87 7.19 20.42
C ASP A 307 6.23 6.82 19.82
N ILE A 308 6.90 7.79 19.18
CA ILE A 308 8.23 7.60 18.62
C ILE A 308 9.21 7.32 19.75
N LYS A 309 9.75 6.09 19.75
CA LYS A 309 10.80 5.68 20.69
C LYS A 309 12.08 5.42 19.92
N THR A 310 13.18 6.08 20.31
CA THR A 310 14.49 5.68 19.83
C THR A 310 15.03 4.57 20.70
N THR A 311 15.23 3.44 20.08
CA THR A 311 16.05 2.38 20.67
C THR A 311 17.41 2.40 19.99
N ARG A 312 18.41 1.78 20.61
CA ARG A 312 19.77 1.66 20.06
C ARG A 312 19.76 1.03 18.66
N GLU A 313 18.76 0.21 18.35
CA GLU A 313 18.64 -0.46 17.06
C GLU A 313 17.93 0.39 15.99
N ARG A 314 17.14 1.39 16.38
CA ARG A 314 16.25 2.14 15.47
C ARG A 314 16.65 3.58 15.21
N TRP A 315 17.49 4.16 16.06
CA TRP A 315 17.79 5.59 16.03
C TRP A 315 18.30 6.12 14.68
N CYS A 316 19.01 5.30 13.91
CA CYS A 316 19.57 5.69 12.61
C CYS A 316 18.72 5.23 11.40
N TYR A 317 17.60 4.53 11.63
CA TYR A 317 16.74 4.12 10.51
C TYR A 317 16.07 5.35 9.87
N PRO A 318 16.06 5.42 8.53
CA PRO A 318 15.32 6.47 7.84
C PRO A 318 13.84 6.33 8.15
N LEU A 319 13.22 7.46 8.45
CA LEU A 319 11.77 7.55 8.67
C LEU A 319 11.12 8.08 7.40
N LEU A 320 10.12 7.35 6.91
CA LEU A 320 9.39 7.71 5.71
C LEU A 320 7.97 8.20 6.05
N SER A 321 7.30 7.58 7.01
CA SER A 321 5.94 7.97 7.35
C SER A 321 5.68 7.99 8.86
N LEU A 322 4.69 8.82 9.25
CA LEU A 322 4.08 8.88 10.57
C LEU A 322 2.57 8.92 10.40
N HIS A 323 1.82 8.34 11.32
CA HIS A 323 0.38 8.16 11.24
C HIS A 323 -0.37 8.87 12.37
N GLN A 324 -1.66 9.12 12.17
CA GLN A 324 -2.57 9.78 13.12
C GLN A 324 -2.09 11.17 13.58
N LEU A 325 -1.57 11.94 12.63
CA LEU A 325 -1.19 13.31 12.89
C LEU A 325 -2.41 14.24 12.85
N LYS A 326 -2.50 15.10 13.84
CA LYS A 326 -3.45 16.20 13.82
C LYS A 326 -3.00 17.26 12.80
N PRO A 327 -3.94 18.07 12.24
CA PRO A 327 -3.61 19.13 11.29
C PRO A 327 -2.45 20.04 11.75
N GLN A 328 -2.47 20.50 12.98
CA GLN A 328 -1.42 21.34 13.54
C GLN A 328 -0.05 20.63 13.59
N GLN A 329 -0.03 19.34 13.91
CA GLN A 329 1.22 18.57 13.93
C GLN A 329 1.82 18.42 12.53
N MET A 330 0.98 18.26 11.50
CA MET A 330 1.42 18.25 10.09
C MET A 330 2.05 19.59 9.71
N GLU A 331 1.40 20.71 10.05
CA GLU A 331 1.93 22.05 9.77
C GLU A 331 3.26 22.30 10.48
N ASP A 332 3.38 21.89 11.73
CA ASP A 332 4.60 22.07 12.53
C ASP A 332 5.75 21.22 12.00
N LEU A 333 5.48 19.97 11.59
CA LEU A 333 6.47 19.14 10.94
C LEU A 333 6.88 19.69 9.59
N TRP A 334 5.92 20.17 8.79
CA TRP A 334 6.18 20.77 7.50
C TRP A 334 7.05 22.04 7.62
N LYS A 335 6.74 22.94 8.54
CA LYS A 335 7.57 24.11 8.84
C LYS A 335 9.00 23.71 9.23
N TRP A 336 9.12 22.71 10.12
CA TRP A 336 10.42 22.23 10.55
C TRP A 336 11.20 21.61 9.38
N GLU A 337 10.56 20.78 8.55
CA GLU A 337 11.22 20.13 7.41
C GLU A 337 11.77 21.14 6.40
N ARG A 338 11.06 22.24 6.18
CA ARG A 338 11.49 23.34 5.30
C ARG A 338 12.68 24.14 5.80
N THR A 339 12.89 24.21 7.11
CA THR A 339 13.97 25.02 7.73
C THR A 339 15.26 24.24 7.95
N ARG A 340 15.26 22.92 7.70
CA ARG A 340 16.45 22.09 7.88
C ARG A 340 17.17 21.84 6.55
N PRO A 341 18.49 21.53 6.60
CA PRO A 341 19.18 21.04 5.41
C PRO A 341 18.48 19.80 4.84
N TYR A 342 18.52 19.67 3.52
CA TYR A 342 17.88 18.57 2.80
C TYR A 342 18.65 17.26 3.05
N ASN A 343 18.35 16.61 4.16
CA ASN A 343 18.97 15.38 4.65
C ASN A 343 17.91 14.33 4.98
N THR A 344 18.30 13.06 4.91
CA THR A 344 17.41 11.96 5.30
C THR A 344 16.90 12.16 6.74
N VAL A 345 15.59 12.10 6.91
CA VAL A 345 14.96 12.11 8.23
C VAL A 345 15.12 10.73 8.86
N SER A 346 15.61 10.69 10.08
CA SER A 346 15.68 9.47 10.89
C SER A 346 14.86 9.62 12.16
N PHE A 347 14.63 8.50 12.85
CA PHE A 347 13.98 8.53 14.17
C PHE A 347 14.70 9.47 15.15
N PHE A 348 16.03 9.53 15.10
CA PHE A 348 16.81 10.44 15.93
C PHE A 348 16.53 11.91 15.61
N THR A 349 16.48 12.29 14.34
CA THR A 349 16.24 13.70 13.96
C THR A 349 14.86 14.19 14.38
N ILE A 350 13.84 13.32 14.35
CA ILE A 350 12.50 13.66 14.84
C ILE A 350 12.48 13.82 16.35
N LEU A 351 13.14 12.94 17.11
CA LEU A 351 13.20 13.08 18.57
C LEU A 351 13.94 14.35 19.00
N ALA A 352 15.02 14.69 18.33
CA ALA A 352 15.71 15.95 18.60
C ALA A 352 14.78 17.16 18.37
N LYS A 353 13.86 17.08 17.38
CA LYS A 353 12.81 18.08 17.16
C LYS A 353 11.81 18.15 18.31
N LEU A 354 11.40 17.00 18.87
CA LEU A 354 10.37 16.92 19.90
C LEU A 354 10.85 17.32 21.31
N GLN A 355 12.16 17.36 21.54
CA GLN A 355 12.77 17.73 22.82
C GLN A 355 13.01 19.24 22.96
N TYR A 356 12.80 20.03 21.91
CA TYR A 356 12.87 21.49 21.87
C TYR A 356 11.47 22.08 21.53
#